data_26b4f64ff05f30de034a9d256912566d
#
_entry.id   26b4f64ff05f30de034a9d256912566d
#
_cell.length_a   1.000
_cell.length_b   1.000
_cell.length_c   1.000
_cell.angle_alpha   90.00
_cell.angle_beta   90.00
_cell.angle_gamma   90.00
#
_symmetry.space_group_name_H-M   'P 1'
#
loop_
_entity.id
_entity.type
_entity.pdbx_description
1 polymer ?
#
loop_
_entity_poly.entity_id
_entity_poly.type
_entity_poly.pdbx_seq_one_letter_code
_entity_poly.pdbx_strand_id
1 'polypeptide(L)'
;GHGADVTNNPHASALHCGACGGYAGDVNARLLAGLLNDSAVRAGLHEQGIEIPADTVFLPALHYTTTDKVTLFEQDIPATVAAGLTAELSKIRGWLDAAGALTRTERAARLPRADNGEDILGRATDWSELRPEWGLAGCRAFVAAPRGRTEGTVLDGQSFLHNYDWQADDGFGVLELIMTAPVVVASWISLQYYGSTVSPTLFGGGNKLLHNVVGGIG
;
A
#
# COMPACT_ATOMS: atom_id res chain seq x y z
N GLY A 1 -4.76 2.61 -3.10
CA GLY A 1 -3.44 3.21 -2.86
C GLY A 1 -3.11 3.31 -1.39
N HIS A 2 -1.84 3.68 -1.08
CA HIS A 2 -1.44 4.01 0.29
C HIS A 2 -0.75 5.37 0.37
N GLY A 3 -0.74 5.94 1.55
CA GLY A 3 -0.10 7.21 1.88
C GLY A 3 0.17 7.31 3.38
N ALA A 4 0.51 8.50 3.84
CA ALA A 4 0.74 8.79 5.25
C ALA A 4 -0.10 10.00 5.67
N ASP A 5 -0.65 9.92 6.87
CA ASP A 5 -1.31 11.04 7.56
C ASP A 5 -0.41 11.42 8.74
N VAL A 6 0.35 12.51 8.59
CA VAL A 6 1.30 12.99 9.59
C VAL A 6 1.29 14.51 9.63
N THR A 7 1.65 15.08 10.78
CA THR A 7 1.70 16.52 11.00
C THR A 7 3.15 16.98 11.13
N ASN A 8 3.56 17.93 10.27
CA ASN A 8 4.90 18.53 10.26
C ASN A 8 6.07 17.54 10.33
N ASN A 9 5.90 16.36 9.75
CA ASN A 9 6.93 15.34 9.75
C ASN A 9 7.92 15.58 8.60
N PRO A 10 9.21 15.77 8.86
CA PRO A 10 10.22 15.98 7.82
C PRO A 10 10.42 14.74 6.93
N HIS A 11 9.99 13.56 7.39
CA HIS A 11 10.06 12.30 6.66
C HIS A 11 8.75 11.92 5.97
N ALA A 12 7.76 12.81 5.90
CA ALA A 12 6.44 12.53 5.32
C ALA A 12 6.53 11.84 3.94
N SER A 13 7.40 12.33 3.06
CA SER A 13 7.61 11.76 1.73
C SER A 13 8.13 10.30 1.79
N ALA A 14 8.94 9.95 2.79
CA ALA A 14 9.42 8.59 3.02
C ALA A 14 8.31 7.63 3.45
N LEU A 15 7.30 8.15 4.15
CA LEU A 15 6.15 7.39 4.64
C LEU A 15 5.08 7.19 3.56
N HIS A 16 5.11 7.99 2.48
CA HIS A 16 4.24 7.84 1.32
C HIS A 16 4.70 6.72 0.37
N CYS A 17 3.99 6.56 -0.72
CA CYS A 17 4.28 5.52 -1.70
C CYS A 17 5.63 5.72 -2.40
N GLY A 18 6.53 4.75 -2.29
CA GLY A 18 7.82 4.74 -2.97
C GLY A 18 7.68 4.77 -4.50
N ALA A 19 6.81 3.93 -5.05
CA ALA A 19 6.52 3.87 -6.49
C ALA A 19 5.87 5.14 -7.04
N CYS A 20 5.18 5.90 -6.17
CA CYS A 20 4.56 7.20 -6.53
C CYS A 20 5.50 8.40 -6.34
N GLY A 21 6.81 8.17 -6.25
CA GLY A 21 7.79 9.26 -6.12
C GLY A 21 7.77 10.00 -4.78
N GLY A 22 7.23 9.38 -3.71
CA GLY A 22 7.10 9.99 -2.38
C GLY A 22 5.80 10.77 -2.19
N TYR A 23 4.84 10.59 -3.10
CA TYR A 23 3.48 11.07 -2.98
C TYR A 23 2.54 9.96 -2.52
N ALA A 24 1.36 10.34 -2.06
CA ALA A 24 0.31 9.37 -1.79
C ALA A 24 -0.13 8.65 -3.07
N GLY A 25 -0.55 7.41 -2.95
CA GLY A 25 -0.97 6.58 -4.09
C GLY A 25 -2.41 6.79 -4.55
N ASP A 26 -3.08 7.86 -4.09
CA ASP A 26 -4.47 8.17 -4.40
C ASP A 26 -4.71 8.45 -5.89
N VAL A 27 -3.82 9.20 -6.54
CA VAL A 27 -3.94 9.50 -7.97
C VAL A 27 -3.96 8.21 -8.79
N ASN A 28 -3.06 7.28 -8.51
CA ASN A 28 -2.99 6.01 -9.22
C ASN A 28 -4.20 5.12 -8.92
N ALA A 29 -4.66 5.09 -7.66
CA ALA A 29 -5.86 4.33 -7.29
C ALA A 29 -7.12 4.87 -7.98
N ARG A 30 -7.27 6.19 -8.04
CA ARG A 30 -8.40 6.87 -8.68
C ARG A 30 -8.40 6.68 -10.20
N LEU A 31 -7.22 6.83 -10.83
CA LEU A 31 -7.06 6.57 -12.25
C LEU A 31 -7.40 5.13 -12.61
N LEU A 32 -6.83 4.15 -11.88
CA LEU A 32 -7.08 2.74 -12.15
C LEU A 32 -8.55 2.37 -11.97
N ALA A 33 -9.19 2.83 -10.89
CA ALA A 33 -10.61 2.57 -10.67
C ALA A 33 -11.47 3.21 -11.78
N GLY A 34 -11.13 4.42 -12.23
CA GLY A 34 -11.80 5.07 -13.36
C GLY A 34 -11.68 4.27 -14.65
N LEU A 35 -10.47 3.79 -14.98
CA LEU A 35 -10.24 2.94 -16.15
C LEU A 35 -11.02 1.61 -16.07
N LEU A 36 -11.01 0.94 -14.92
CA LEU A 36 -11.74 -0.32 -14.73
C LEU A 36 -13.28 -0.15 -14.70
N ASN A 37 -13.77 1.05 -14.48
CA ASN A 37 -15.18 1.39 -14.61
C ASN A 37 -15.58 1.84 -16.02
N ASP A 38 -14.62 2.12 -16.90
CA ASP A 38 -14.86 2.55 -18.27
C ASP A 38 -15.29 1.37 -19.15
N SER A 39 -16.38 1.55 -19.90
CA SER A 39 -16.97 0.49 -20.74
C SER A 39 -16.07 0.06 -21.90
N ALA A 40 -15.34 1.00 -22.49
CA ALA A 40 -14.45 0.69 -23.60
C ALA A 40 -13.20 -0.09 -23.12
N VAL A 41 -12.68 0.28 -21.94
CA VAL A 41 -11.60 -0.47 -21.29
C VAL A 41 -12.04 -1.89 -20.95
N ARG A 42 -13.25 -2.05 -20.39
CA ARG A 42 -13.81 -3.39 -20.08
C ARG A 42 -14.00 -4.24 -21.35
N ALA A 43 -14.45 -3.64 -22.46
CA ALA A 43 -14.56 -4.36 -23.74
C ALA A 43 -13.19 -4.85 -24.22
N GLY A 44 -12.16 -3.99 -24.14
CA GLY A 44 -10.80 -4.41 -24.50
C GLY A 44 -10.22 -5.49 -23.57
N LEU A 45 -10.53 -5.45 -22.27
CA LEU A 45 -10.13 -6.49 -21.33
C LEU A 45 -10.82 -7.83 -21.63
N HIS A 46 -12.11 -7.79 -21.98
CA HIS A 46 -12.85 -8.96 -22.41
C HIS A 46 -12.21 -9.65 -23.64
N GLU A 47 -11.77 -8.86 -24.63
CA GLU A 47 -11.04 -9.38 -25.80
C GLU A 47 -9.71 -10.08 -25.43
N GLN A 48 -9.14 -9.72 -24.26
CA GLN A 48 -7.95 -10.36 -23.69
C GLN A 48 -8.28 -11.51 -22.71
N GLY A 49 -9.54 -11.93 -22.63
CA GLY A 49 -9.99 -13.00 -21.74
C GLY A 49 -10.17 -12.60 -20.29
N ILE A 50 -10.20 -11.29 -19.98
CA ILE A 50 -10.43 -10.78 -18.61
C ILE A 50 -11.90 -10.35 -18.50
N GLU A 51 -12.67 -11.13 -17.75
CA GLU A 51 -14.10 -10.89 -17.54
C GLU A 51 -14.33 -10.03 -16.29
N ILE A 52 -14.97 -8.88 -16.46
CA ILE A 52 -15.46 -8.05 -15.37
C ILE A 52 -16.99 -8.05 -15.40
N PRO A 53 -17.66 -8.59 -14.37
CA PRO A 53 -19.13 -8.58 -14.31
C PRO A 53 -19.70 -7.17 -14.46
N ALA A 54 -20.84 -7.03 -15.13
CA ALA A 54 -21.43 -5.73 -15.46
C ALA A 54 -21.85 -4.93 -14.20
N ASP A 55 -22.16 -5.62 -13.11
CA ASP A 55 -22.55 -5.06 -11.83
C ASP A 55 -21.36 -4.73 -10.90
N THR A 56 -20.14 -5.06 -11.33
CA THR A 56 -18.93 -4.74 -10.58
C THR A 56 -18.60 -3.25 -10.65
N VAL A 57 -18.41 -2.62 -9.51
CA VAL A 57 -17.99 -1.22 -9.38
C VAL A 57 -16.64 -1.16 -8.68
N PHE A 58 -15.68 -0.50 -9.28
CA PHE A 58 -14.38 -0.22 -8.67
C PHE A 58 -14.43 1.11 -7.93
N LEU A 59 -14.26 1.07 -6.63
CA LEU A 59 -14.22 2.23 -5.75
C LEU A 59 -12.77 2.53 -5.36
N PRO A 60 -12.23 3.71 -5.70
CA PRO A 60 -10.87 4.06 -5.31
C PRO A 60 -10.79 4.39 -3.84
N ALA A 61 -9.66 4.01 -3.21
CA ALA A 61 -9.43 4.26 -1.80
C ALA A 61 -7.96 4.56 -1.51
N LEU A 62 -7.72 5.31 -0.43
CA LEU A 62 -6.39 5.58 0.11
C LEU A 62 -6.29 5.09 1.55
N HIS A 63 -5.36 4.19 1.83
CA HIS A 63 -5.01 3.75 3.17
C HIS A 63 -3.84 4.57 3.71
N TYR A 64 -4.04 5.21 4.84
CA TYR A 64 -2.99 5.93 5.55
C TYR A 64 -2.26 4.98 6.51
N THR A 65 -1.05 4.58 6.15
CA THR A 65 -0.29 3.56 6.89
C THR A 65 0.13 4.00 8.29
N THR A 66 0.15 5.30 8.57
CA THR A 66 0.48 5.87 9.87
C THR A 66 -0.68 5.81 10.87
N THR A 67 -1.91 5.82 10.38
CA THR A 67 -3.12 5.88 11.22
C THR A 67 -4.07 4.70 11.00
N ASP A 68 -3.84 3.90 9.96
CA ASP A 68 -4.73 2.84 9.47
C ASP A 68 -6.17 3.31 9.19
N LYS A 69 -6.32 4.59 8.86
CA LYS A 69 -7.55 5.13 8.31
C LYS A 69 -7.59 4.91 6.81
N VAL A 70 -8.79 4.76 6.27
CA VAL A 70 -9.01 4.62 4.83
C VAL A 70 -10.00 5.67 4.36
N THR A 71 -9.60 6.46 3.36
CA THR A 71 -10.50 7.38 2.65
C THR A 71 -11.03 6.69 1.40
N LEU A 72 -12.35 6.66 1.24
CA LEU A 72 -13.02 6.21 0.02
C LEU A 72 -13.32 7.44 -0.85
N PHE A 73 -12.97 7.38 -2.13
CA PHE A 73 -13.23 8.47 -3.10
C PHE A 73 -14.57 8.22 -3.82
N GLU A 74 -15.67 8.27 -3.08
CA GLU A 74 -17.01 7.99 -3.58
C GLU A 74 -17.47 9.00 -4.65
N GLN A 75 -16.93 10.21 -4.63
CA GLN A 75 -17.17 11.23 -5.63
C GLN A 75 -16.66 10.87 -7.04
N ASP A 76 -15.79 9.86 -7.14
CA ASP A 76 -15.21 9.43 -8.43
C ASP A 76 -16.10 8.40 -9.15
N ILE A 77 -17.16 7.93 -8.50
CA ILE A 77 -18.18 7.08 -9.14
C ILE A 77 -19.45 7.91 -9.43
N PRO A 78 -20.19 7.57 -10.48
CA PRO A 78 -21.42 8.32 -10.82
C PRO A 78 -22.40 8.34 -9.64
N ALA A 79 -23.00 9.50 -9.37
CA ALA A 79 -23.91 9.69 -8.22
C ALA A 79 -25.09 8.69 -8.21
N THR A 80 -25.59 8.29 -9.37
CA THR A 80 -26.64 7.28 -9.52
C THR A 80 -26.19 5.90 -9.06
N VAL A 81 -24.92 5.54 -9.30
CA VAL A 81 -24.30 4.29 -8.85
C VAL A 81 -24.07 4.36 -7.35
N ALA A 82 -23.50 5.46 -6.85
CA ALA A 82 -23.26 5.68 -5.43
C ALA A 82 -24.55 5.60 -4.61
N ALA A 83 -25.65 6.18 -5.09
CA ALA A 83 -26.96 6.12 -4.46
C ALA A 83 -27.48 4.68 -4.33
N GLY A 84 -27.24 3.82 -5.32
CA GLY A 84 -27.58 2.39 -5.29
C GLY A 84 -26.75 1.57 -4.31
N LEU A 85 -25.55 2.06 -3.93
CA LEU A 85 -24.60 1.35 -3.07
C LEU A 85 -24.55 1.89 -1.64
N THR A 86 -25.48 2.75 -1.23
CA THR A 86 -25.42 3.42 0.07
C THR A 86 -25.29 2.47 1.27
N ALA A 87 -26.02 1.36 1.25
CA ALA A 87 -25.97 0.38 2.33
C ALA A 87 -24.65 -0.39 2.36
N GLU A 88 -24.13 -0.76 1.20
CA GLU A 88 -22.84 -1.44 1.02
C GLU A 88 -21.69 -0.53 1.42
N LEU A 89 -21.70 0.73 1.00
CA LEU A 89 -20.70 1.73 1.37
C LEU A 89 -20.67 1.97 2.88
N SER A 90 -21.84 1.99 3.53
CA SER A 90 -21.91 2.09 4.99
C SER A 90 -21.28 0.89 5.69
N LYS A 91 -21.53 -0.32 5.20
CA LYS A 91 -20.90 -1.54 5.73
C LYS A 91 -19.38 -1.52 5.51
N ILE A 92 -18.93 -1.16 4.30
CA ILE A 92 -17.50 -1.07 3.96
C ILE A 92 -16.80 -0.10 4.90
N ARG A 93 -17.35 1.10 5.15
CA ARG A 93 -16.77 2.04 6.12
C ARG A 93 -16.65 1.43 7.51
N GLY A 94 -17.72 0.78 8.01
CA GLY A 94 -17.69 0.12 9.32
C GLY A 94 -16.63 -1.00 9.40
N TRP A 95 -16.46 -1.76 8.34
CA TRP A 95 -15.42 -2.80 8.28
C TRP A 95 -14.01 -2.21 8.22
N LEU A 96 -13.80 -1.14 7.46
CA LEU A 96 -12.51 -0.46 7.38
C LEU A 96 -12.13 0.19 8.71
N ASP A 97 -13.07 0.82 9.41
CA ASP A 97 -12.85 1.38 10.73
C ASP A 97 -12.48 0.30 11.75
N ALA A 98 -13.21 -0.81 11.76
CA ALA A 98 -12.93 -1.94 12.64
C ALA A 98 -11.56 -2.59 12.32
N ALA A 99 -11.25 -2.81 11.04
CA ALA A 99 -9.97 -3.34 10.61
C ALA A 99 -8.82 -2.40 10.99
N GLY A 100 -8.98 -1.09 10.79
CA GLY A 100 -7.99 -0.09 11.18
C GLY A 100 -7.72 -0.10 12.70
N ALA A 101 -8.77 -0.23 13.52
CA ALA A 101 -8.61 -0.33 14.97
C ALA A 101 -7.85 -1.60 15.39
N LEU A 102 -8.16 -2.75 14.78
CA LEU A 102 -7.43 -4.00 15.03
C LEU A 102 -5.97 -3.90 14.61
N THR A 103 -5.69 -3.36 13.41
CA THR A 103 -4.33 -3.17 12.90
C THR A 103 -3.51 -2.26 13.83
N ARG A 104 -4.08 -1.14 14.28
CA ARG A 104 -3.40 -0.26 15.24
C ARG A 104 -3.08 -0.98 16.56
N THR A 105 -4.00 -1.77 17.08
CA THR A 105 -3.78 -2.55 18.30
C THR A 105 -2.64 -3.55 18.12
N GLU A 106 -2.58 -4.24 17.00
CA GLU A 106 -1.51 -5.18 16.68
C GLU A 106 -0.15 -4.46 16.53
N ARG A 107 -0.13 -3.29 15.91
CA ARG A 107 1.10 -2.51 15.71
C ARG A 107 1.62 -1.86 16.98
N ALA A 108 0.74 -1.46 17.89
CA ALA A 108 1.11 -0.83 19.16
C ALA A 108 2.16 -1.66 19.93
N ALA A 109 1.98 -2.98 19.97
CA ALA A 109 2.91 -3.90 20.64
C ALA A 109 4.35 -3.89 20.07
N ARG A 110 4.55 -3.30 18.89
CA ARG A 110 5.85 -3.27 18.17
C ARG A 110 6.48 -1.88 18.13
N LEU A 111 5.75 -0.87 18.54
CA LEU A 111 6.21 0.52 18.50
C LEU A 111 6.56 1.03 19.90
N PRO A 112 7.67 1.75 20.04
CA PRO A 112 8.02 2.31 21.34
C PRO A 112 6.99 3.36 21.78
N ARG A 113 6.67 3.37 23.07
CA ARG A 113 5.71 4.33 23.64
C ARG A 113 4.30 4.24 23.04
N ALA A 114 3.87 3.03 22.69
CA ALA A 114 2.53 2.76 22.20
C ALA A 114 1.99 1.54 22.96
N ASP A 115 1.02 1.75 23.84
CA ASP A 115 0.41 0.69 24.64
C ASP A 115 -0.92 0.23 24.02
N ASN A 116 -1.51 1.04 23.16
CA ASN A 116 -2.81 0.79 22.55
C ASN A 116 -2.95 1.47 21.16
N GLY A 117 -4.08 1.24 20.47
CA GLY A 117 -4.31 1.78 19.15
C GLY A 117 -4.46 3.30 19.08
N GLU A 118 -4.87 3.97 20.16
CA GLU A 118 -4.97 5.43 20.21
C GLU A 118 -3.59 6.10 20.24
N ASP A 119 -2.61 5.44 20.87
CA ASP A 119 -1.24 5.95 20.88
C ASP A 119 -0.67 5.99 19.46
N ILE A 120 -1.07 5.06 18.59
CA ILE A 120 -0.69 5.07 17.17
C ILE A 120 -1.20 6.33 16.47
N LEU A 121 -2.43 6.75 16.75
CA LEU A 121 -2.98 8.00 16.21
C LEU A 121 -2.24 9.23 16.78
N GLY A 122 -1.93 9.21 18.06
CA GLY A 122 -1.16 10.26 18.72
C GLY A 122 0.22 10.44 18.10
N ARG A 123 0.91 9.33 17.81
CA ARG A 123 2.24 9.34 17.16
C ARG A 123 2.24 10.02 15.79
N ALA A 124 1.18 9.87 15.01
CA ALA A 124 1.08 10.49 13.68
C ALA A 124 0.98 12.02 13.74
N THR A 125 0.48 12.58 14.85
CA THR A 125 0.33 14.02 15.08
C THR A 125 1.42 14.63 15.95
N ASP A 126 2.29 13.82 16.55
CA ASP A 126 3.39 14.27 17.40
C ASP A 126 4.59 14.73 16.56
N TRP A 127 4.90 16.00 16.60
CA TRP A 127 6.03 16.60 15.88
C TRP A 127 7.40 16.06 16.31
N SER A 128 7.52 15.53 17.52
CA SER A 128 8.74 14.92 18.00
C SER A 128 8.94 13.49 17.50
N GLU A 129 7.89 12.89 16.94
CA GLU A 129 7.89 11.52 16.45
C GLU A 129 8.22 11.47 14.94
N LEU A 130 9.50 11.40 14.63
CA LEU A 130 9.97 11.35 13.23
C LEU A 130 9.59 10.04 12.52
N ARG A 131 9.35 8.98 13.28
CA ARG A 131 9.01 7.65 12.82
C ARG A 131 7.72 7.17 13.48
N PRO A 132 6.56 7.74 13.12
CA PRO A 132 5.27 7.41 13.75
C PRO A 132 4.88 5.95 13.54
N GLU A 133 5.39 5.33 12.47
CA GLU A 133 5.22 3.91 12.18
C GLU A 133 6.47 3.34 11.51
N TRP A 134 6.64 2.04 11.58
CA TRP A 134 7.76 1.37 10.93
C TRP A 134 7.43 0.94 9.50
N GLY A 135 6.15 0.93 9.13
CA GLY A 135 5.68 0.53 7.82
C GLY A 135 6.24 -0.83 7.41
N LEU A 136 6.90 -0.84 6.27
CA LEU A 136 7.52 -2.05 5.72
C LEU A 136 9.01 -2.21 6.10
N ALA A 137 9.53 -1.39 7.01
CA ALA A 137 10.94 -1.45 7.43
C ALA A 137 11.34 -2.81 8.03
N GLY A 138 10.38 -3.54 8.61
CA GLY A 138 10.58 -4.89 9.15
C GLY A 138 10.59 -5.99 8.09
N CYS A 139 10.21 -5.72 6.86
CA CYS A 139 10.17 -6.72 5.80
C CYS A 139 11.59 -7.16 5.40
N ARG A 140 11.85 -8.47 5.50
CA ARG A 140 13.16 -9.09 5.28
C ARG A 140 13.17 -10.09 4.14
N ALA A 141 12.00 -10.48 3.65
CA ALA A 141 11.84 -11.48 2.62
C ALA A 141 10.73 -11.10 1.64
N PHE A 142 10.85 -11.63 0.44
CA PHE A 142 9.80 -11.62 -0.57
C PHE A 142 9.50 -13.08 -0.94
N VAL A 143 8.27 -13.51 -0.74
CA VAL A 143 7.84 -14.88 -1.03
C VAL A 143 6.97 -14.87 -2.28
N ALA A 144 7.52 -15.35 -3.40
CA ALA A 144 6.76 -15.63 -4.62
C ALA A 144 6.45 -17.13 -4.64
N ALA A 145 5.24 -17.51 -4.21
CA ALA A 145 4.82 -18.91 -4.11
C ALA A 145 3.30 -19.00 -4.03
N PRO A 146 2.70 -20.20 -4.26
CA PRO A 146 1.30 -20.44 -3.98
C PRO A 146 0.96 -20.08 -2.52
N ARG A 147 -0.16 -19.39 -2.30
CA ARG A 147 -0.57 -18.91 -0.96
C ARG A 147 -0.63 -19.99 0.11
N GLY A 148 -1.02 -21.20 -0.25
CA GLY A 148 -1.03 -22.32 0.68
C GLY A 148 0.31 -22.64 1.34
N ARG A 149 1.44 -22.11 0.79
CA ARG A 149 2.78 -22.28 1.40
C ARG A 149 2.97 -21.48 2.68
N THR A 150 2.25 -20.36 2.83
CA THR A 150 2.34 -19.46 3.99
C THR A 150 1.05 -19.40 4.79
N GLU A 151 0.01 -20.11 4.35
CA GLU A 151 -1.26 -20.20 5.05
C GLU A 151 -1.08 -20.79 6.45
N GLY A 152 -1.68 -20.17 7.45
CA GLY A 152 -1.54 -20.58 8.86
C GLY A 152 -0.20 -20.25 9.51
N THR A 153 0.74 -19.62 8.77
CA THR A 153 2.04 -19.19 9.32
C THR A 153 1.99 -17.74 9.73
N VAL A 154 2.36 -17.46 10.99
CA VAL A 154 2.53 -16.08 11.48
C VAL A 154 3.89 -15.57 11.01
N LEU A 155 3.89 -14.62 10.09
CA LEU A 155 5.11 -14.02 9.50
C LEU A 155 5.47 -12.67 10.13
N ASP A 156 4.71 -12.21 11.11
CA ASP A 156 4.94 -10.95 11.85
C ASP A 156 5.10 -9.70 10.98
N GLY A 157 4.49 -9.69 9.78
CA GLY A 157 4.66 -8.60 8.83
C GLY A 157 6.08 -8.46 8.26
N GLN A 158 6.90 -9.51 8.33
CA GLN A 158 8.31 -9.48 7.89
C GLN A 158 8.53 -9.94 6.44
N SER A 159 7.44 -10.27 5.72
CA SER A 159 7.55 -10.79 4.36
C SER A 159 6.51 -10.15 3.45
N PHE A 160 6.93 -9.76 2.26
CA PHE A 160 6.03 -9.52 1.14
C PHE A 160 5.55 -10.86 0.59
N LEU A 161 4.26 -10.99 0.31
CA LEU A 161 3.66 -12.21 -0.23
C LEU A 161 3.08 -11.93 -1.60
N HIS A 162 3.59 -12.62 -2.61
CA HIS A 162 3.05 -12.61 -3.97
C HIS A 162 2.59 -14.02 -4.34
N ASN A 163 1.32 -14.16 -4.73
CA ASN A 163 0.83 -15.46 -5.19
C ASN A 163 1.46 -15.79 -6.55
N TYR A 164 2.14 -16.92 -6.62
CA TYR A 164 2.83 -17.37 -7.83
C TYR A 164 2.87 -18.89 -7.89
N ASP A 165 2.57 -19.44 -9.05
CA ASP A 165 2.70 -20.87 -9.32
C ASP A 165 3.70 -21.07 -10.46
N TRP A 166 4.90 -21.53 -10.12
CA TRP A 166 5.98 -21.77 -11.06
C TRP A 166 5.66 -22.91 -12.05
N GLN A 167 4.76 -23.83 -11.68
CA GLN A 167 4.37 -24.94 -12.55
C GLN A 167 3.42 -24.49 -13.67
N ALA A 168 2.73 -23.37 -13.46
CA ALA A 168 1.85 -22.75 -14.45
C ALA A 168 2.53 -21.66 -15.29
N ASP A 169 3.80 -21.35 -15.01
CA ASP A 169 4.57 -20.29 -15.68
C ASP A 169 5.66 -20.88 -16.57
N ASP A 170 5.24 -21.38 -17.74
CA ASP A 170 6.17 -21.94 -18.73
C ASP A 170 7.12 -20.85 -19.25
N GLY A 171 8.42 -21.07 -19.11
CA GLY A 171 9.46 -20.08 -19.47
C GLY A 171 9.64 -18.94 -18.48
N PHE A 172 8.98 -18.96 -17.32
CA PHE A 172 9.16 -18.00 -16.21
C PHE A 172 8.86 -16.53 -16.55
N GLY A 173 7.98 -16.27 -17.54
CA GLY A 173 7.63 -14.91 -17.93
C GLY A 173 6.90 -14.13 -16.84
N VAL A 174 6.04 -14.78 -16.06
CA VAL A 174 5.36 -14.15 -14.91
C VAL A 174 6.37 -13.89 -13.79
N LEU A 175 7.31 -14.80 -13.54
CA LEU A 175 8.38 -14.60 -12.55
C LEU A 175 9.26 -13.41 -12.91
N GLU A 176 9.61 -13.23 -14.18
CA GLU A 176 10.36 -12.06 -14.65
C GLU A 176 9.63 -10.76 -14.33
N LEU A 177 8.31 -10.69 -14.58
CA LEU A 177 7.50 -9.52 -14.23
C LEU A 177 7.47 -9.28 -12.72
N ILE A 178 7.36 -10.33 -11.89
CA ILE A 178 7.40 -10.22 -10.43
C ILE A 178 8.76 -9.67 -9.98
N MET A 179 9.84 -10.17 -10.53
CA MET A 179 11.20 -9.77 -10.17
C MET A 179 11.53 -8.34 -10.60
N THR A 180 11.03 -7.91 -11.75
CA THR A 180 11.33 -6.59 -12.33
C THR A 180 10.38 -5.48 -11.90
N ALA A 181 9.27 -5.78 -11.23
CA ALA A 181 8.35 -4.79 -10.71
C ALA A 181 8.12 -4.92 -9.19
N PRO A 182 7.30 -5.85 -8.66
CA PRO A 182 7.03 -5.92 -7.22
C PRO A 182 8.28 -6.07 -6.35
N VAL A 183 9.24 -6.90 -6.74
CA VAL A 183 10.49 -7.11 -5.97
C VAL A 183 11.34 -5.84 -5.98
N VAL A 184 11.41 -5.13 -7.10
CA VAL A 184 12.13 -3.85 -7.18
C VAL A 184 11.50 -2.83 -6.24
N VAL A 185 10.17 -2.68 -6.24
CA VAL A 185 9.47 -1.75 -5.34
C VAL A 185 9.71 -2.13 -3.87
N ALA A 186 9.62 -3.41 -3.53
CA ALA A 186 9.90 -3.89 -2.17
C ALA A 186 11.34 -3.57 -1.73
N SER A 187 12.31 -3.76 -2.64
CA SER A 187 13.71 -3.43 -2.38
C SER A 187 13.92 -1.92 -2.17
N TRP A 188 13.26 -1.07 -2.95
CA TRP A 188 13.31 0.37 -2.79
C TRP A 188 12.78 0.84 -1.43
N ILE A 189 11.67 0.27 -0.99
CA ILE A 189 11.10 0.58 0.33
C ILE A 189 12.11 0.22 1.43
N SER A 190 12.66 -0.99 1.40
CA SER A 190 13.63 -1.46 2.38
C SER A 190 14.90 -0.57 2.40
N LEU A 191 15.44 -0.22 1.22
CA LEU A 191 16.60 0.65 1.08
C LEU A 191 16.32 2.07 1.58
N GLN A 192 15.12 2.60 1.34
CA GLN A 192 14.73 3.92 1.82
C GLN A 192 14.67 3.98 3.35
N TYR A 193 14.06 2.98 3.99
CA TYR A 193 14.06 2.88 5.45
C TYR A 193 15.47 2.72 6.01
N TYR A 194 16.28 1.86 5.41
CA TYR A 194 17.67 1.67 5.80
C TYR A 194 18.47 2.98 5.66
N GLY A 195 18.47 3.60 4.50
CA GLY A 195 19.22 4.83 4.22
C GLY A 195 18.81 5.98 5.13
N SER A 196 17.52 6.19 5.35
CA SER A 196 17.01 7.24 6.24
C SER A 196 17.33 6.99 7.72
N THR A 197 17.64 5.75 8.10
CA THR A 197 18.06 5.40 9.46
C THR A 197 19.56 5.58 9.63
N VAL A 198 20.35 5.12 8.66
CA VAL A 198 21.83 5.13 8.73
C VAL A 198 22.41 6.52 8.44
N SER A 199 21.82 7.25 7.50
CA SER A 199 22.27 8.59 7.13
C SER A 199 21.08 9.54 6.94
N PRO A 200 20.45 9.99 8.03
CA PRO A 200 19.23 10.80 7.99
C PRO A 200 19.44 12.17 7.32
N THR A 201 20.64 12.70 7.34
CA THR A 201 20.98 13.96 6.65
C THR A 201 20.89 13.86 5.13
N LEU A 202 21.23 12.70 4.56
CA LEU A 202 21.19 12.48 3.12
C LEU A 202 19.85 11.89 2.65
N PHE A 203 19.29 10.96 3.41
CA PHE A 203 18.15 10.15 2.98
C PHE A 203 16.90 10.35 3.82
N GLY A 204 16.97 11.13 4.90
CA GLY A 204 15.86 11.29 5.83
C GLY A 204 14.68 12.07 5.26
N GLY A 205 14.89 12.96 4.30
CA GLY A 205 13.85 13.79 3.70
C GLY A 205 12.90 13.05 2.74
N GLY A 206 13.12 11.75 2.54
CA GLY A 206 12.27 10.94 1.66
C GLY A 206 12.32 11.36 0.19
N ASN A 207 13.25 12.26 -0.17
CA ASN A 207 13.54 12.52 -1.57
C ASN A 207 14.02 11.19 -2.19
N LYS A 208 13.63 10.90 -3.39
CA LYS A 208 13.89 9.63 -4.05
C LYS A 208 15.34 9.48 -4.56
N LEU A 209 16.32 10.07 -3.85
CA LEU A 209 17.74 9.88 -4.16
C LEU A 209 18.11 8.39 -4.19
N LEU A 210 17.58 7.59 -3.28
CA LEU A 210 17.77 6.13 -3.32
C LEU A 210 17.23 5.49 -4.59
N HIS A 211 16.12 5.95 -5.13
CA HIS A 211 15.62 5.50 -6.43
C HIS A 211 16.60 5.84 -7.55
N ASN A 212 17.11 7.07 -7.54
CA ASN A 212 18.05 7.50 -8.55
C ASN A 212 19.35 6.68 -8.49
N VAL A 213 19.88 6.46 -7.30
CA VAL A 213 21.10 5.65 -7.11
C VAL A 213 20.86 4.21 -7.55
N VAL A 214 19.77 3.58 -7.13
CA VAL A 214 19.43 2.19 -7.53
C VAL A 214 19.06 2.12 -9.01
N GLY A 215 18.45 3.18 -9.56
CA GLY A 215 18.13 3.31 -10.99
C GLY A 215 19.30 3.62 -11.90
N GLY A 216 20.53 3.73 -11.38
CA GLY A 216 21.73 3.92 -12.17
C GLY A 216 22.07 5.39 -12.47
N ILE A 217 21.52 6.33 -11.72
CA ILE A 217 21.98 7.72 -11.73
C ILE A 217 22.95 7.86 -10.56
N GLY A 218 24.16 7.43 -10.78
CA GLY A 218 25.29 7.72 -9.93
C GLY A 218 25.96 8.99 -10.38
#